data_d33a907186876c42d5494fe5ee4c8223
#
_entry.id   d33a907186876c42d5494fe5ee4c8223
#
_cell.length_a   1.000
_cell.length_b   1.000
_cell.length_c   1.000
_cell.angle_alpha   90.00
_cell.angle_beta   90.00
_cell.angle_gamma   90.00
#
_symmetry.space_group_name_H-M   'P 1'
#
loop_
_entity.id
_entity.type
_entity.pdbx_description
1 polymer ?
#
loop_
_entity_poly.entity_id
_entity_poly.type
_entity_poly.pdbx_seq_one_letter_code
_entity_poly.pdbx_strand_id
1 'polypeptide(L)'
;YLFLCIIGLIFIFLGIINYKGNILSIHWYNRRNVSKENEKNYGKLMGVGTGIIGIGLTITGILLLIFNLEEFYYILISSLIFGMIIMIYSQIKYNKGIF
;
A
#
# COMPACT_ATOMS: atom_id res chain seq x y z
N TYR A 1 -7.73 -17.34 6.25
CA TYR A 1 -6.41 -16.67 6.21
C TYR A 1 -5.75 -16.71 4.82
N LEU A 2 -6.13 -17.67 3.98
CA LEU A 2 -5.70 -17.67 2.57
C LEU A 2 -6.13 -16.39 1.86
N PHE A 3 -7.30 -15.87 2.21
CA PHE A 3 -7.81 -14.62 1.68
C PHE A 3 -6.84 -13.44 1.92
N LEU A 4 -6.26 -13.39 3.12
CA LEU A 4 -5.27 -12.36 3.45
C LEU A 4 -4.02 -12.47 2.57
N CYS A 5 -3.57 -13.69 2.30
CA CYS A 5 -2.42 -13.93 1.43
C CYS A 5 -2.70 -13.47 0.00
N ILE A 6 -3.87 -13.78 -0.52
CA ILE A 6 -4.25 -13.41 -1.89
C ILE A 6 -4.32 -11.89 -2.03
N ILE A 7 -5.02 -11.22 -1.10
CA ILE A 7 -5.15 -9.77 -1.14
C ILE A 7 -3.78 -9.12 -0.95
N GLY A 8 -2.95 -9.67 -0.05
CA GLY A 8 -1.60 -9.17 0.16
C GLY A 8 -0.76 -9.22 -1.10
N LEU A 9 -0.81 -10.32 -1.84
CA LEU A 9 -0.08 -10.45 -3.10
C LEU A 9 -0.58 -9.45 -4.15
N ILE A 10 -1.89 -9.21 -4.21
CA ILE A 10 -2.46 -8.21 -5.10
C ILE A 10 -1.92 -6.82 -4.73
N PHE A 11 -1.89 -6.48 -3.46
CA PHE A 11 -1.37 -5.20 -3.00
C PHE A 11 0.13 -5.04 -3.29
N ILE A 12 0.92 -6.11 -3.15
CA ILE A 12 2.34 -6.09 -3.50
C ILE A 12 2.50 -5.79 -4.99
N PHE A 13 1.71 -6.46 -5.83
CA PHE A 13 1.73 -6.25 -7.27
C PHE A 13 1.39 -4.80 -7.63
N LEU A 14 0.31 -4.27 -7.06
CA LEU A 14 -0.09 -2.88 -7.29
C LEU A 14 0.98 -1.91 -6.78
N GLY A 15 1.58 -2.22 -5.65
CA GLY A 15 2.67 -1.41 -5.10
C GLY A 15 3.87 -1.35 -6.04
N ILE A 16 4.24 -2.45 -6.65
CA ILE A 16 5.33 -2.50 -7.62
C ILE A 16 5.00 -1.65 -8.85
N ILE A 17 3.77 -1.76 -9.36
CA ILE A 17 3.32 -0.98 -10.52
C ILE A 17 3.38 0.51 -10.22
N ASN A 18 2.86 0.93 -9.07
CA ASN A 18 2.90 2.33 -8.66
C ASN A 18 4.33 2.82 -8.46
N TYR A 19 5.18 2.00 -7.85
CA TYR A 19 6.58 2.34 -7.63
C TYR A 19 7.31 2.63 -8.93
N LYS A 20 6.97 1.91 -9.99
CA LYS A 20 7.55 2.12 -11.32
C LYS A 20 7.03 3.36 -12.04
N GLY A 21 6.12 4.09 -11.43
CA GLY A 21 5.58 5.33 -11.96
C GLY A 21 4.21 5.24 -12.60
N ASN A 22 3.62 4.04 -12.67
CA ASN A 22 2.27 3.88 -13.21
C ASN A 22 1.25 4.05 -12.09
N ILE A 23 0.53 5.17 -12.11
CA ILE A 23 -0.46 5.51 -11.08
C ILE A 23 -1.90 5.32 -11.56
N LEU A 24 -2.10 4.66 -12.71
CA LEU A 24 -3.45 4.45 -13.25
C LEU A 24 -4.32 3.57 -12.36
N SER A 25 -3.71 2.70 -11.53
CA SER A 25 -4.43 1.89 -10.57
C SER A 25 -4.95 2.68 -9.36
N ILE A 26 -4.44 3.90 -9.16
CA ILE A 26 -4.91 4.79 -8.10
C ILE A 26 -6.16 5.49 -8.61
N HIS A 27 -7.20 5.55 -7.77
CA HIS A 27 -8.45 6.19 -8.15
C HIS A 27 -8.18 7.61 -8.64
N TRP A 28 -8.77 7.98 -9.80
CA TRP A 28 -8.54 9.29 -10.43
C TRP A 28 -8.76 10.44 -9.46
N TYR A 29 -9.81 10.39 -8.66
CA TYR A 29 -10.13 11.44 -7.71
C TYR A 29 -8.99 11.66 -6.72
N ASN A 30 -8.33 10.60 -6.29
CA ASN A 30 -7.26 10.69 -5.31
C ASN A 30 -5.92 11.16 -5.90
N ARG A 31 -5.78 11.17 -7.23
CA ARG A 31 -4.55 11.60 -7.90
C ARG A 31 -4.73 12.78 -8.83
N ARG A 32 -5.88 13.42 -8.79
CA ARG A 32 -6.25 14.46 -9.78
C ARG A 32 -5.35 15.70 -9.75
N ASN A 33 -4.73 16.00 -8.62
CA ASN A 33 -3.89 17.18 -8.48
C ASN A 33 -2.40 16.87 -8.66
N VAL A 34 -2.05 15.63 -8.96
CA VAL A 34 -0.66 15.23 -9.19
C VAL A 34 -0.24 15.69 -10.59
N SER A 35 0.78 16.56 -10.66
CA SER A 35 1.32 17.01 -11.95
C SER A 35 2.09 15.88 -12.62
N LYS A 36 2.26 15.95 -13.94
CA LYS A 36 3.04 14.98 -14.69
C LYS A 36 4.47 14.84 -14.18
N GLU A 37 5.06 15.96 -13.75
CA GLU A 37 6.42 15.95 -13.22
C GLU A 37 6.53 15.15 -11.93
N ASN A 38 5.46 15.12 -11.14
CA ASN A 38 5.45 14.46 -9.84
C ASN A 38 4.86 13.06 -9.86
N GLU A 39 4.32 12.60 -10.99
CA GLU A 39 3.71 11.27 -11.07
C GLU A 39 4.66 10.16 -10.63
N LYS A 40 5.93 10.23 -11.03
CA LYS A 40 6.91 9.21 -10.67
C LYS A 40 7.18 9.18 -9.17
N ASN A 41 7.40 10.35 -8.56
CA ASN A 41 7.66 10.43 -7.12
C ASN A 41 6.42 10.11 -6.30
N TYR A 42 5.25 10.58 -6.74
CA TYR A 42 3.98 10.23 -6.12
C TYR A 42 3.74 8.73 -6.16
N GLY A 43 3.89 8.12 -7.33
CA GLY A 43 3.72 6.68 -7.50
C GLY A 43 4.71 5.88 -6.68
N LYS A 44 5.96 6.35 -6.57
CA LYS A 44 6.98 5.66 -5.77
C LYS A 44 6.57 5.56 -4.31
N LEU A 45 6.10 6.66 -3.70
CA LEU A 45 5.67 6.66 -2.31
C LEU A 45 4.35 5.89 -2.13
N MET A 46 3.39 6.06 -3.04
CA MET A 46 2.15 5.29 -3.00
C MET A 46 2.43 3.80 -3.13
N GLY A 47 3.38 3.44 -3.99
CA GLY A 47 3.79 2.06 -4.17
C GLY A 47 4.45 1.47 -2.93
N VAL A 48 5.32 2.22 -2.27
CA VAL A 48 5.95 1.78 -1.02
C VAL A 48 4.88 1.55 0.06
N GLY A 49 3.95 2.50 0.23
CA GLY A 49 2.89 2.35 1.22
C GLY A 49 2.00 1.15 0.93
N THR A 50 1.55 1.01 -0.31
CA THR A 50 0.72 -0.12 -0.75
C THR A 50 1.47 -1.45 -0.60
N GLY A 51 2.75 -1.48 -0.94
CA GLY A 51 3.58 -2.66 -0.80
C GLY A 51 3.78 -3.09 0.65
N ILE A 52 3.98 -2.13 1.55
CA ILE A 52 4.10 -2.42 2.99
C ILE A 52 2.82 -3.08 3.50
N ILE A 53 1.66 -2.56 3.12
CA ILE A 53 0.37 -3.14 3.50
C ILE A 53 0.25 -4.55 2.92
N GLY A 54 0.63 -4.73 1.66
CA GLY A 54 0.59 -6.04 1.01
C GLY A 54 1.49 -7.06 1.67
N ILE A 55 2.71 -6.67 2.02
CA ILE A 55 3.65 -7.54 2.74
C ILE A 55 3.07 -7.93 4.10
N GLY A 56 2.52 -6.96 4.84
CA GLY A 56 1.91 -7.23 6.13
C GLY A 56 0.73 -8.19 6.04
N LEU A 57 -0.15 -8.00 5.04
CA LEU A 57 -1.27 -8.91 4.79
C LEU A 57 -0.79 -10.32 4.48
N THR A 58 0.21 -10.45 3.62
CA THR A 58 0.74 -11.76 3.21
C THR A 58 1.39 -12.48 4.37
N ILE A 59 2.29 -11.80 5.10
CA ILE A 59 2.98 -12.40 6.24
C ILE A 59 1.98 -12.80 7.33
N THR A 60 1.05 -11.91 7.65
CA THR A 60 0.01 -12.20 8.65
C THR A 60 -0.80 -13.42 8.25
N GLY A 61 -1.23 -13.47 6.97
CA GLY A 61 -1.99 -14.61 6.47
C GLY A 61 -1.23 -15.93 6.57
N ILE A 62 0.04 -15.93 6.18
CA ILE A 62 0.89 -17.13 6.25
C ILE A 62 1.06 -17.59 7.69
N LEU A 63 1.39 -16.67 8.60
CA LEU A 63 1.62 -17.01 10.01
C LEU A 63 0.35 -17.53 10.68
N LEU A 64 -0.81 -16.95 10.35
CA LEU A 64 -2.09 -17.41 10.87
C LEU A 64 -2.45 -18.81 10.36
N LEU A 65 -2.10 -19.12 9.09
CA LEU A 65 -2.32 -20.46 8.54
C LEU A 65 -1.47 -21.51 9.25
N ILE A 66 -0.23 -21.16 9.63
CA ILE A 66 0.72 -22.10 10.23
C ILE A 66 0.50 -22.21 11.75
N PHE A 67 0.42 -21.07 12.44
CA PHE A 67 0.43 -21.05 13.91
C PHE A 67 -0.91 -20.67 14.53
N ASN A 68 -1.77 -19.95 13.80
CA ASN A 68 -3.09 -19.51 14.24
C ASN A 68 -3.09 -18.79 15.59
N LEU A 69 -2.13 -17.87 15.80
CA LEU A 69 -2.03 -17.04 16.99
C LEU A 69 -2.50 -15.64 16.71
N GLU A 70 -3.41 -15.11 17.56
CA GLU A 70 -3.99 -13.78 17.37
C GLU A 70 -2.95 -12.65 17.40
N GLU A 71 -1.82 -12.87 18.08
CA GLU A 71 -0.74 -11.89 18.16
C GLU A 71 -0.22 -11.47 16.79
N PHE A 72 -0.34 -12.33 15.77
CA PHE A 72 0.11 -11.99 14.43
C PHE A 72 -0.70 -10.87 13.78
N TYR A 73 -1.91 -10.57 14.28
CA TYR A 73 -2.66 -9.41 13.79
C TYR A 73 -1.97 -8.09 14.10
N TYR A 74 -1.07 -8.03 15.07
CA TYR A 74 -0.28 -6.81 15.32
C TYR A 74 0.63 -6.48 14.14
N ILE A 75 1.11 -7.48 13.41
CA ILE A 75 1.90 -7.27 12.19
C ILE A 75 1.04 -6.56 11.15
N LEU A 76 -0.18 -7.01 10.97
CA LEU A 76 -1.11 -6.40 10.01
C LEU A 76 -1.45 -4.97 10.41
N ILE A 77 -1.78 -4.74 11.67
CA ILE A 77 -2.12 -3.40 12.17
C ILE A 77 -0.95 -2.45 11.98
N SER A 78 0.27 -2.86 12.33
CA SER A 78 1.47 -2.06 12.14
C SER A 78 1.71 -1.71 10.68
N SER A 79 1.54 -2.70 9.80
CA SER A 79 1.72 -2.49 8.35
C SER A 79 0.70 -1.51 7.80
N LEU A 80 -0.56 -1.60 8.23
CA LEU A 80 -1.60 -0.67 7.82
C LEU A 80 -1.27 0.75 8.25
N ILE A 81 -0.84 0.92 9.50
CA ILE A 81 -0.50 2.25 10.02
C ILE A 81 0.67 2.85 9.24
N PHE A 82 1.77 2.14 9.11
CA PHE A 82 2.95 2.65 8.41
C PHE A 82 2.68 2.89 6.93
N GLY A 83 2.01 1.96 6.27
CA GLY A 83 1.68 2.10 4.86
C GLY A 83 0.79 3.31 4.62
N MET A 84 -0.23 3.49 5.45
CA MET A 84 -1.15 4.63 5.32
C MET A 84 -0.46 5.96 5.62
N ILE A 85 0.44 6.01 6.59
CA ILE A 85 1.20 7.23 6.86
C ILE A 85 2.00 7.65 5.62
N ILE A 86 2.68 6.71 4.99
CA ILE A 86 3.45 6.98 3.78
C ILE A 86 2.55 7.46 2.64
N MET A 87 1.41 6.79 2.46
CA MET A 87 0.46 7.16 1.40
C MET A 87 -0.15 8.53 1.65
N ILE A 88 -0.52 8.84 2.89
CA ILE A 88 -1.06 10.15 3.25
C ILE A 88 -0.01 11.24 3.02
N TYR A 89 1.24 10.97 3.39
CA TYR A 89 2.33 11.90 3.14
C TYR A 89 2.47 12.20 1.64
N SER A 90 2.41 11.16 0.81
CA SER A 90 2.49 11.33 -0.63
C SER A 90 1.32 12.13 -1.18
N GLN A 91 0.12 11.88 -0.67
CA GLN A 91 -1.07 12.63 -1.06
C GLN A 91 -0.94 14.12 -0.72
N ILE A 92 -0.50 14.43 0.48
CA ILE A 92 -0.35 15.83 0.90
C ILE A 92 0.73 16.51 0.07
N LYS A 93 1.86 15.84 -0.15
CA LYS A 93 3.02 16.43 -0.83
C LYS A 93 2.78 16.64 -2.33
N TYR A 94 2.22 15.63 -3.01
CA TYR A 94 2.13 15.64 -4.47
C TYR A 94 0.72 15.89 -4.99
N ASN A 95 -0.30 15.43 -4.31
CA ASN A 95 -1.69 15.65 -4.71
C ASN A 95 -2.31 16.88 -4.04
N LYS A 96 -1.55 17.56 -3.18
CA LYS A 96 -1.94 18.78 -2.47
C LYS A 96 -3.17 18.61 -1.59
N GLY A 97 -3.39 17.41 -1.04
CA GLY A 97 -4.50 17.10 -0.17
C GLY A 97 -4.69 15.60 -0.08
N ILE A 98 -5.46 15.15 0.92
CA ILE A 98 -5.71 13.72 1.12
C ILE A 98 -6.54 13.15 -0.04
N PHE A 99 -7.38 13.96 -0.62
CA PHE A 99 -8.24 13.56 -1.74
C PHE A 99 -8.10 14.49 -2.95
#